data_09c0f54f244629da9288b282a02b6c60
#
_entry.id   09c0f54f244629da9288b282a02b6c60
#
_cell.length_a   1.000
_cell.length_b   1.000
_cell.length_c   1.000
_cell.angle_alpha   90.00
_cell.angle_beta   90.00
_cell.angle_gamma   90.00
#
_symmetry.space_group_name_H-M   'P 1'
#
loop_
_entity.id
_entity.type
_entity.pdbx_description
1 polymer ?
#
loop_
_entity_poly.entity_id
_entity_poly.type
_entity_poly.pdbx_seq_one_letter_code
_entity_poly.pdbx_strand_id
1 'polypeptide(L)'
;MSLRVLLIDDHTLFRVGLEGLLAHRNIDVIASIGGGREGLQCAKDLQPDVVLLDMRMPDIDGIGVLRKLRDTGFQNPIVMLTTSTEERDLVESLRNGAQGYLLKDMEPDELVLALRDIVGGKTVVAPDLAPVLAKVVQGDGSLADETSPFDDLTPRESEILSLLAEGQSNKVIARNLGISDGTVKLHVKAILRKLGVHSRVEAAVIAVEQGLRSHRDGTP
;
A
#
# COMPACT_ATOMS: atom_id res chain seq x y z
N MET A 1 14.69 14.19 27.14
CA MET A 1 15.36 13.57 25.96
C MET A 1 14.56 13.99 24.73
N SER A 2 15.22 14.33 23.62
CA SER A 2 14.53 14.59 22.36
C SER A 2 14.05 13.27 21.76
N LEU A 3 12.88 13.28 21.11
CA LEU A 3 12.31 12.14 20.43
C LEU A 3 13.18 11.81 19.20
N ARG A 4 13.66 10.59 19.09
CA ARG A 4 14.54 10.10 18.01
C ARG A 4 13.73 9.45 16.90
N VAL A 5 13.73 10.05 15.72
CA VAL A 5 12.95 9.61 14.55
C VAL A 5 13.88 9.06 13.47
N LEU A 6 13.53 7.92 12.91
CA LEU A 6 14.06 7.44 11.64
C LEU A 6 13.02 7.74 10.55
N LEU A 7 13.42 8.48 9.51
CA LEU A 7 12.58 8.80 8.36
C LEU A 7 12.99 7.96 7.15
N ILE A 8 12.03 7.22 6.58
CA ILE A 8 12.22 6.37 5.41
C ILE A 8 11.19 6.77 4.35
N ASP A 9 11.63 7.43 3.28
CA ASP A 9 10.76 8.00 2.24
C ASP A 9 11.60 8.23 0.98
N ASP A 10 11.14 7.90 -0.21
CA ASP A 10 11.91 8.10 -1.44
C ASP A 10 11.84 9.53 -1.99
N HIS A 11 10.91 10.37 -1.49
CA HIS A 11 10.74 11.76 -1.90
C HIS A 11 11.73 12.70 -1.20
N THR A 12 12.84 12.99 -1.84
CA THR A 12 13.93 13.79 -1.24
C THR A 12 13.50 15.16 -0.71
N LEU A 13 12.67 15.91 -1.47
CA LEU A 13 12.20 17.23 -1.03
C LEU A 13 11.31 17.14 0.21
N PHE A 14 10.47 16.11 0.29
CA PHE A 14 9.63 15.88 1.45
C PHE A 14 10.49 15.58 2.69
N ARG A 15 11.47 14.68 2.56
CA ARG A 15 12.40 14.36 3.66
C ARG A 15 13.09 15.60 4.21
N VAL A 16 13.71 16.40 3.34
CA VAL A 16 14.43 17.64 3.75
C VAL A 16 13.48 18.62 4.46
N GLY A 17 12.27 18.79 3.93
CA GLY A 17 11.26 19.66 4.54
C GLY A 17 10.83 19.16 5.92
N LEU A 18 10.57 17.85 6.03
CA LEU A 18 10.14 17.24 7.28
C LEU A 18 11.24 17.24 8.36
N GLU A 19 12.49 16.98 7.99
CA GLU A 19 13.63 17.12 8.90
C GLU A 19 13.72 18.51 9.50
N GLY A 20 13.67 19.55 8.68
CA GLY A 20 13.69 20.94 9.15
C GLY A 20 12.52 21.27 10.08
N LEU A 21 11.33 20.79 9.74
CA LEU A 21 10.11 20.96 10.53
C LEU A 21 10.22 20.29 11.91
N LEU A 22 10.68 19.06 11.97
CA LEU A 22 10.81 18.28 13.20
C LEU A 22 11.90 18.84 14.11
N ALA A 23 13.03 19.29 13.54
CA ALA A 23 14.13 19.92 14.28
C ALA A 23 13.67 21.18 15.04
N HIS A 24 12.83 22.02 14.43
CA HIS A 24 12.26 23.22 15.08
C HIS A 24 11.32 22.88 16.26
N ARG A 25 10.92 21.63 16.41
CA ARG A 25 10.01 21.15 17.46
C ARG A 25 10.67 20.22 18.48
N ASN A 26 12.01 20.25 18.53
CA ASN A 26 12.84 19.42 19.41
C ASN A 26 12.62 17.90 19.18
N ILE A 27 12.43 17.51 17.93
CA ILE A 27 12.40 16.13 17.48
C ILE A 27 13.65 15.90 16.62
N ASP A 28 14.41 14.87 16.96
CA ASP A 28 15.70 14.58 16.34
C ASP A 28 15.54 13.51 15.25
N VAL A 29 15.71 13.89 14.00
CA VAL A 29 15.75 12.93 12.88
C VAL A 29 17.15 12.34 12.82
N ILE A 30 17.33 11.19 13.45
CA ILE A 30 18.63 10.53 13.59
C ILE A 30 19.16 9.91 12.30
N ALA A 31 18.27 9.63 11.34
CA ALA A 31 18.62 9.26 9.97
C ALA A 31 17.42 9.51 9.04
N SER A 32 17.72 9.79 7.77
CA SER A 32 16.77 10.10 6.71
C SER A 32 17.17 9.35 5.45
N ILE A 33 16.40 8.33 5.11
CA ILE A 33 16.78 7.28 4.16
C ILE A 33 15.80 7.27 2.99
N GLY A 34 16.31 7.13 1.76
CA GLY A 34 15.49 7.12 0.54
C GLY A 34 15.03 5.74 0.07
N GLY A 35 15.45 4.66 0.73
CA GLY A 35 15.13 3.29 0.30
C GLY A 35 14.76 2.37 1.45
N GLY A 36 13.79 1.50 1.22
CA GLY A 36 13.27 0.60 2.25
C GLY A 36 14.29 -0.41 2.77
N ARG A 37 15.17 -0.93 1.91
CA ARG A 37 16.22 -1.89 2.34
C ARG A 37 17.25 -1.26 3.27
N GLU A 38 17.70 -0.06 2.94
CA GLU A 38 18.63 0.69 3.78
C GLU A 38 17.94 1.10 5.09
N GLY A 39 16.68 1.53 5.02
CA GLY A 39 15.86 1.85 6.18
C GLY A 39 15.71 0.70 7.17
N LEU A 40 15.54 -0.54 6.68
CA LEU A 40 15.51 -1.74 7.50
C LEU A 40 16.79 -1.92 8.33
N GLN A 41 17.94 -1.70 7.71
CA GLN A 41 19.23 -1.81 8.41
C GLN A 41 19.39 -0.69 9.43
N CYS A 42 19.10 0.55 9.02
CA CYS A 42 19.16 1.71 9.92
C CYS A 42 18.25 1.57 11.14
N ALA A 43 17.02 1.05 10.98
CA ALA A 43 16.11 0.84 12.09
C ALA A 43 16.69 -0.12 13.15
N LYS A 44 17.35 -1.20 12.70
CA LYS A 44 18.00 -2.17 13.58
C LYS A 44 19.22 -1.61 14.30
N ASP A 45 20.04 -0.87 13.58
CA ASP A 45 21.32 -0.38 14.11
C ASP A 45 21.12 0.82 15.05
N LEU A 46 20.22 1.73 14.71
CA LEU A 46 20.04 2.99 15.42
C LEU A 46 18.99 2.93 16.53
N GLN A 47 18.09 1.94 16.51
CA GLN A 47 17.00 1.78 17.49
C GLN A 47 16.30 3.13 17.76
N PRO A 48 15.61 3.71 16.75
CA PRO A 48 14.86 4.96 16.90
C PRO A 48 13.68 4.78 17.85
N ASP A 49 13.21 5.87 18.47
CA ASP A 49 11.99 5.84 19.29
C ASP A 49 10.73 5.65 18.42
N VAL A 50 10.79 6.10 17.17
CA VAL A 50 9.72 5.91 16.17
C VAL A 50 10.30 5.91 14.75
N VAL A 51 9.74 5.08 13.88
CA VAL A 51 10.01 5.05 12.44
C VAL A 51 8.85 5.72 11.70
N LEU A 52 9.15 6.76 10.91
CA LEU A 52 8.24 7.30 9.90
C LEU A 52 8.55 6.62 8.56
N LEU A 53 7.56 5.98 7.98
CA LEU A 53 7.74 5.09 6.85
C LEU A 53 6.76 5.42 5.72
N ASP A 54 7.30 5.78 4.56
CA ASP A 54 6.46 5.95 3.37
C ASP A 54 5.90 4.60 2.90
N MET A 55 4.68 4.67 2.39
CA MET A 55 3.97 3.53 1.82
C MET A 55 4.57 3.10 0.48
N ARG A 56 4.86 4.05 -0.39
CA ARG A 56 5.23 3.81 -1.79
C ARG A 56 6.71 4.09 -2.04
N MET A 57 7.51 3.03 -2.09
CA MET A 57 8.94 3.10 -2.41
C MET A 57 9.32 2.09 -3.49
N PRO A 58 10.33 2.39 -4.34
CA PRO A 58 10.60 1.58 -5.55
C PRO A 58 11.27 0.24 -5.31
N ASP A 59 12.03 0.08 -4.21
CA ASP A 59 12.84 -1.12 -3.95
C ASP A 59 12.10 -2.17 -3.10
N ILE A 60 11.44 -1.72 -2.06
CA ILE A 60 10.54 -2.47 -1.19
C ILE A 60 9.53 -1.47 -0.61
N ASP A 61 8.24 -1.77 -0.74
CA ASP A 61 7.18 -0.91 -0.25
C ASP A 61 7.12 -0.82 1.29
N GLY A 62 6.39 0.16 1.79
CA GLY A 62 6.30 0.40 3.24
C GLY A 62 5.72 -0.78 4.01
N ILE A 63 4.75 -1.50 3.44
CA ILE A 63 4.19 -2.70 4.07
C ILE A 63 5.25 -3.81 4.18
N GLY A 64 6.03 -4.01 3.13
CA GLY A 64 7.13 -4.98 3.14
C GLY A 64 8.22 -4.63 4.14
N VAL A 65 8.54 -3.34 4.32
CA VAL A 65 9.47 -2.87 5.37
C VAL A 65 8.88 -3.12 6.76
N LEU A 66 7.61 -2.74 6.97
CA LEU A 66 6.89 -2.92 8.24
C LEU A 66 6.89 -4.40 8.66
N ARG A 67 6.47 -5.32 7.77
CA ARG A 67 6.47 -6.77 8.03
C ARG A 67 7.85 -7.26 8.44
N LYS A 68 8.88 -6.94 7.65
CA LYS A 68 10.25 -7.38 7.94
C LYS A 68 10.81 -6.84 9.25
N LEU A 69 10.45 -5.61 9.64
CA LEU A 69 10.82 -5.08 10.95
C LEU A 69 10.13 -5.88 12.06
N ARG A 70 8.82 -6.14 11.95
CA ARG A 70 8.08 -6.94 12.94
C ARG A 70 8.58 -8.38 13.03
N ASP A 71 8.86 -9.03 11.89
CA ASP A 71 9.41 -10.39 11.84
C ASP A 71 10.78 -10.51 12.55
N THR A 72 11.57 -9.43 12.55
CA THR A 72 12.86 -9.39 13.29
C THR A 72 12.73 -9.01 14.76
N GLY A 73 11.50 -8.84 15.27
CA GLY A 73 11.23 -8.50 16.66
C GLY A 73 11.37 -7.01 17.00
N PHE A 74 11.40 -6.11 16.01
CA PHE A 74 11.43 -4.66 16.24
C PHE A 74 10.13 -4.22 16.90
N GLN A 75 10.20 -3.69 18.15
CA GLN A 75 9.04 -3.36 18.96
C GLN A 75 8.65 -1.86 18.92
N ASN A 76 9.60 -0.99 18.58
CA ASN A 76 9.34 0.44 18.59
C ASN A 76 8.28 0.84 17.58
N PRO A 77 7.55 1.93 17.82
CA PRO A 77 6.49 2.41 16.94
C PRO A 77 6.93 2.58 15.49
N ILE A 78 6.07 2.11 14.57
CA ILE A 78 6.20 2.35 13.13
C ILE A 78 4.93 3.08 12.69
N VAL A 79 5.10 4.20 12.03
CA VAL A 79 4.05 5.09 11.56
C VAL A 79 4.13 5.15 10.05
N MET A 80 3.06 4.76 9.39
CA MET A 80 2.93 4.97 7.95
C MET A 80 2.67 6.46 7.67
N LEU A 81 3.44 7.05 6.78
CA LEU A 81 3.33 8.44 6.37
C LEU A 81 3.15 8.49 4.85
N THR A 82 1.95 8.75 4.38
CA THR A 82 1.55 8.48 2.99
C THR A 82 0.62 9.54 2.43
N THR A 83 0.47 9.57 1.12
CA THR A 83 -0.60 10.31 0.42
C THR A 83 -1.85 9.47 0.16
N SER A 84 -1.82 8.16 0.47
CA SER A 84 -2.93 7.26 0.23
C SER A 84 -4.01 7.40 1.29
N THR A 85 -5.25 7.57 0.84
CA THR A 85 -6.47 7.53 1.66
C THR A 85 -7.26 6.25 1.46
N GLU A 86 -6.66 5.24 0.82
CA GLU A 86 -7.33 3.97 0.53
C GLU A 86 -7.54 3.15 1.80
N GLU A 87 -8.76 2.66 1.98
CA GLU A 87 -9.16 1.80 3.10
C GLU A 87 -8.25 0.57 3.24
N ARG A 88 -7.92 -0.05 2.12
CA ARG A 88 -7.05 -1.23 2.07
C ARG A 88 -5.67 -0.95 2.66
N ASP A 89 -5.04 0.15 2.25
CA ASP A 89 -3.70 0.53 2.70
C ASP A 89 -3.68 0.78 4.22
N LEU A 90 -4.70 1.47 4.74
CA LEU A 90 -4.87 1.71 6.18
C LEU A 90 -4.99 0.39 6.95
N VAL A 91 -5.91 -0.46 6.53
CA VAL A 91 -6.19 -1.71 7.23
C VAL A 91 -5.01 -2.65 7.19
N GLU A 92 -4.36 -2.81 6.03
CA GLU A 92 -3.18 -3.64 5.88
C GLU A 92 -2.03 -3.15 6.76
N SER A 93 -1.83 -1.84 6.86
CA SER A 93 -0.83 -1.23 7.74
C SER A 93 -1.08 -1.57 9.21
N LEU A 94 -2.30 -1.36 9.69
CA LEU A 94 -2.66 -1.63 11.08
C LEU A 94 -2.58 -3.12 11.43
N ARG A 95 -3.02 -4.01 10.54
CA ARG A 95 -2.91 -5.47 10.70
C ARG A 95 -1.47 -5.96 10.78
N ASN A 96 -0.56 -5.33 10.05
CA ASN A 96 0.87 -5.64 10.09
C ASN A 96 1.60 -4.95 11.24
N GLY A 97 0.88 -4.30 12.15
CA GLY A 97 1.42 -3.76 13.40
C GLY A 97 1.98 -2.32 13.28
N ALA A 98 1.45 -1.50 12.38
CA ALA A 98 1.67 -0.06 12.42
C ALA A 98 0.90 0.55 13.61
N GLN A 99 1.52 1.47 14.34
CA GLN A 99 0.90 2.22 15.42
C GLN A 99 0.38 3.59 14.96
N GLY A 100 0.65 3.97 13.73
CA GLY A 100 0.11 5.18 13.15
C GLY A 100 -0.07 5.08 11.65
N TYR A 101 -1.07 5.80 11.15
CA TYR A 101 -1.29 6.00 9.73
C TYR A 101 -1.63 7.48 9.52
N LEU A 102 -0.67 8.24 9.00
CA LEU A 102 -0.71 9.69 8.90
C LEU A 102 -0.59 10.10 7.43
N LEU A 103 -1.19 11.23 7.09
CA LEU A 103 -1.14 11.78 5.74
C LEU A 103 0.01 12.79 5.60
N LYS A 104 0.68 12.80 4.44
CA LYS A 104 1.81 13.71 4.16
C LYS A 104 1.39 15.18 4.04
N ASP A 105 0.11 15.45 3.86
CA ASP A 105 -0.50 16.78 3.78
C ASP A 105 -1.10 17.28 5.10
N MET A 106 -0.89 16.53 6.20
CA MET A 106 -1.29 16.97 7.55
C MET A 106 -0.58 18.27 7.96
N GLU A 107 -1.27 19.05 8.78
CA GLU A 107 -0.66 20.22 9.41
C GLU A 107 0.53 19.82 10.31
N PRO A 108 1.65 20.58 10.27
CA PRO A 108 2.86 20.27 11.02
C PRO A 108 2.66 20.03 12.52
N ASP A 109 1.78 20.80 13.15
CA ASP A 109 1.54 20.67 14.59
C ASP A 109 0.73 19.43 14.93
N GLU A 110 -0.19 19.00 14.03
CA GLU A 110 -0.95 17.76 14.16
C GLU A 110 -0.02 16.54 14.04
N LEU A 111 0.92 16.57 13.08
CA LEU A 111 1.92 15.52 12.94
C LEU A 111 2.76 15.35 14.21
N VAL A 112 3.23 16.45 14.80
CA VAL A 112 4.02 16.42 16.03
C VAL A 112 3.21 15.88 17.22
N LEU A 113 1.95 16.26 17.34
CA LEU A 113 1.06 15.74 18.38
C LEU A 113 0.83 14.23 18.19
N ALA A 114 0.56 13.80 16.96
CA ALA A 114 0.39 12.39 16.62
C ALA A 114 1.62 11.56 16.98
N LEU A 115 2.82 12.02 16.66
CA LEU A 115 4.08 11.32 16.99
C LEU A 115 4.25 11.16 18.51
N ARG A 116 3.97 12.20 19.29
CA ARG A 116 4.05 12.15 20.76
C ARG A 116 3.05 11.18 21.35
N ASP A 117 1.83 11.17 20.84
CA ASP A 117 0.78 10.26 21.27
C ASP A 117 1.15 8.79 20.94
N ILE A 118 1.72 8.54 19.75
CA ILE A 118 2.14 7.21 19.33
C ILE A 118 3.29 6.69 20.21
N VAL A 119 4.30 7.51 20.48
CA VAL A 119 5.39 7.14 21.38
C VAL A 119 4.89 6.95 22.82
N GLY A 120 3.81 7.65 23.20
CA GLY A 120 3.08 7.43 24.46
C GLY A 120 2.24 6.14 24.48
N GLY A 121 2.27 5.32 23.44
CA GLY A 121 1.60 4.02 23.35
C GLY A 121 0.17 4.06 22.77
N LYS A 122 -0.25 5.20 22.18
CA LYS A 122 -1.54 5.29 21.48
C LYS A 122 -1.39 4.85 20.00
N THR A 123 -2.46 4.33 19.42
CA THR A 123 -2.59 4.20 17.99
C THR A 123 -3.26 5.44 17.42
N VAL A 124 -2.67 6.07 16.42
CA VAL A 124 -3.18 7.30 15.81
C VAL A 124 -3.41 7.10 14.31
N VAL A 125 -4.60 7.45 13.87
CA VAL A 125 -4.98 7.48 12.45
C VAL A 125 -5.37 8.91 12.09
N ALA A 126 -4.95 9.38 10.92
CA ALA A 126 -5.29 10.71 10.45
C ALA A 126 -6.81 10.95 10.55
N PRO A 127 -7.26 12.14 11.00
CA PRO A 127 -8.68 12.43 11.23
C PRO A 127 -9.57 12.15 10.01
N ASP A 128 -9.07 12.40 8.82
CA ASP A 128 -9.78 12.17 7.55
C ASP A 128 -10.08 10.70 7.28
N LEU A 129 -9.33 9.80 7.93
CA LEU A 129 -9.50 8.34 7.83
C LEU A 129 -10.28 7.73 9.00
N ALA A 130 -10.70 8.53 9.97
CA ALA A 130 -11.50 8.06 11.09
C ALA A 130 -12.83 7.39 10.66
N PRO A 131 -13.56 7.87 9.63
CA PRO A 131 -14.74 7.18 9.13
C PRO A 131 -14.44 5.80 8.54
N VAL A 132 -13.29 5.66 7.89
CA VAL A 132 -12.80 4.39 7.32
C VAL A 132 -12.50 3.40 8.45
N LEU A 133 -11.75 3.85 9.46
CA LEU A 133 -11.44 3.04 10.64
C LEU A 133 -12.72 2.59 11.38
N ALA A 134 -13.71 3.49 11.50
CA ALA A 134 -14.99 3.16 12.16
C ALA A 134 -15.74 2.03 11.44
N LYS A 135 -15.76 2.01 10.10
CA LYS A 135 -16.35 0.92 9.30
C LYS A 135 -15.64 -0.40 9.55
N VAL A 136 -14.31 -0.40 9.57
CA VAL A 136 -13.50 -1.59 9.85
C VAL A 136 -13.79 -2.17 11.23
N VAL A 137 -13.91 -1.31 12.25
CA VAL A 137 -14.20 -1.71 13.65
C VAL A 137 -15.63 -2.21 13.83
N GLN A 138 -16.61 -1.64 13.09
CA GLN A 138 -18.01 -2.04 13.17
C GLN A 138 -18.34 -3.37 12.49
N GLY A 139 -17.36 -4.00 11.83
CA GLY A 139 -17.54 -5.29 11.16
C GLY A 139 -18.20 -5.20 9.79
N ASP A 140 -18.50 -3.99 9.27
CA ASP A 140 -18.88 -3.78 7.88
C ASP A 140 -17.67 -3.87 6.93
N GLY A 141 -16.48 -3.84 7.49
CA GLY A 141 -15.26 -4.26 6.84
C GLY A 141 -15.15 -5.77 6.86
N SER A 142 -15.93 -6.45 6.10
CA SER A 142 -15.65 -7.80 5.65
C SER A 142 -14.35 -7.75 4.82
N LEU A 143 -13.23 -7.64 5.53
CA LEU A 143 -11.96 -8.08 5.01
C LEU A 143 -12.02 -9.60 5.15
N ALA A 144 -12.83 -10.19 4.29
CA ALA A 144 -12.65 -11.58 3.92
C ALA A 144 -11.19 -11.77 3.52
N ASP A 145 -10.61 -12.85 4.00
CA ASP A 145 -9.38 -13.44 3.52
C ASP A 145 -9.05 -13.05 2.09
N GLU A 146 -7.77 -12.65 1.87
CA GLU A 146 -7.16 -12.55 0.54
C GLU A 146 -8.17 -12.22 -0.59
N THR A 147 -8.76 -11.02 -0.59
CA THR A 147 -9.53 -10.63 -1.77
C THR A 147 -8.55 -10.54 -2.92
N SER A 148 -8.68 -11.49 -3.82
CA SER A 148 -7.96 -11.50 -5.08
C SER A 148 -8.14 -10.12 -5.73
N PRO A 149 -7.10 -9.48 -6.28
CA PRO A 149 -7.26 -8.22 -7.03
C PRO A 149 -8.30 -8.33 -8.14
N PHE A 150 -8.84 -9.52 -8.35
CA PHE A 150 -9.85 -9.86 -9.35
C PHE A 150 -11.28 -9.88 -8.83
N ASP A 151 -11.53 -9.72 -7.53
CA ASP A 151 -12.89 -9.83 -6.95
C ASP A 151 -13.84 -8.73 -7.43
N ASP A 152 -13.29 -7.56 -7.78
CA ASP A 152 -14.05 -6.47 -8.40
C ASP A 152 -14.36 -6.71 -9.89
N LEU A 153 -13.75 -7.76 -10.49
CA LEU A 153 -14.00 -8.07 -11.88
C LEU A 153 -15.32 -8.86 -12.02
N THR A 154 -16.11 -8.46 -12.99
CA THR A 154 -17.24 -9.30 -13.39
C THR A 154 -16.74 -10.63 -13.98
N PRO A 155 -17.54 -11.71 -13.99
CA PRO A 155 -17.15 -12.99 -14.59
C PRO A 155 -16.62 -12.81 -16.02
N ARG A 156 -17.21 -11.89 -16.78
CA ARG A 156 -16.79 -11.61 -18.15
C ARG A 156 -15.45 -10.88 -18.22
N GLU A 157 -15.18 -9.98 -17.30
CA GLU A 157 -13.88 -9.28 -17.20
C GLU A 157 -12.77 -10.25 -16.77
N SER A 158 -13.05 -11.17 -15.86
CA SER A 158 -12.10 -12.21 -15.43
C SER A 158 -11.75 -13.16 -16.58
N GLU A 159 -12.75 -13.57 -17.38
CA GLU A 159 -12.54 -14.41 -18.57
C GLU A 159 -11.67 -13.68 -19.61
N ILE A 160 -11.92 -12.41 -19.86
CA ILE A 160 -11.11 -11.57 -20.77
C ILE A 160 -9.69 -11.39 -20.22
N LEU A 161 -9.53 -11.16 -18.92
CA LEU A 161 -8.22 -11.02 -18.29
C LEU A 161 -7.39 -12.30 -18.39
N SER A 162 -7.98 -13.48 -18.22
CA SER A 162 -7.30 -14.77 -18.42
C SER A 162 -6.77 -14.92 -19.85
N LEU A 163 -7.56 -14.54 -20.85
CA LEU A 163 -7.14 -14.56 -22.23
C LEU A 163 -6.08 -13.52 -22.59
N LEU A 164 -6.09 -12.36 -21.88
CA LEU A 164 -5.02 -11.37 -21.95
C LEU A 164 -3.71 -11.90 -21.39
N ALA A 165 -3.77 -12.63 -20.27
CA ALA A 165 -2.61 -13.28 -19.65
C ALA A 165 -1.97 -14.35 -20.56
N GLU A 166 -2.77 -14.99 -21.40
CA GLU A 166 -2.30 -15.90 -22.47
C GLU A 166 -1.68 -15.13 -23.68
N GLY A 167 -1.62 -13.81 -23.65
CA GLY A 167 -1.07 -12.99 -24.74
C GLY A 167 -2.00 -12.81 -25.94
N GLN A 168 -3.28 -13.16 -25.83
CA GLN A 168 -4.22 -13.10 -26.96
C GLN A 168 -4.56 -11.64 -27.33
N SER A 169 -4.62 -11.35 -28.64
CA SER A 169 -5.08 -10.05 -29.14
C SER A 169 -6.60 -9.86 -28.97
N ASN A 170 -7.07 -8.61 -28.93
CA ASN A 170 -8.51 -8.32 -28.81
C ASN A 170 -9.35 -9.02 -29.89
N LYS A 171 -8.84 -9.13 -31.12
CA LYS A 171 -9.54 -9.86 -32.22
C LYS A 171 -9.66 -11.35 -31.93
N VAL A 172 -8.65 -11.96 -31.33
CA VAL A 172 -8.68 -13.38 -30.96
C VAL A 172 -9.65 -13.60 -29.80
N ILE A 173 -9.57 -12.76 -28.77
CA ILE A 173 -10.48 -12.76 -27.63
C ILE A 173 -11.94 -12.59 -28.09
N ALA A 174 -12.20 -11.61 -28.99
CA ALA A 174 -13.52 -11.36 -29.55
C ALA A 174 -14.10 -12.61 -30.23
N ARG A 175 -13.26 -13.30 -31.00
CA ARG A 175 -13.65 -14.56 -31.69
C ARG A 175 -13.93 -15.66 -30.69
N ASN A 176 -13.07 -15.86 -29.70
CA ASN A 176 -13.21 -16.91 -28.68
C ASN A 176 -14.48 -16.74 -27.84
N LEU A 177 -14.84 -15.47 -27.57
CA LEU A 177 -15.97 -15.12 -26.70
C LEU A 177 -17.26 -14.79 -27.44
N GLY A 178 -17.26 -14.82 -28.79
CA GLY A 178 -18.44 -14.52 -29.61
C GLY A 178 -18.92 -13.08 -29.50
N ILE A 179 -18.03 -12.10 -29.27
CA ILE A 179 -18.36 -10.67 -29.13
C ILE A 179 -17.55 -9.81 -30.10
N SER A 180 -17.86 -8.51 -30.19
CA SER A 180 -17.13 -7.60 -31.07
C SER A 180 -15.76 -7.20 -30.49
N ASP A 181 -14.78 -6.88 -31.34
CA ASP A 181 -13.48 -6.30 -30.93
C ASP A 181 -13.66 -4.99 -30.14
N GLY A 182 -14.65 -4.18 -30.49
CA GLY A 182 -15.01 -2.98 -29.75
C GLY A 182 -15.49 -3.27 -28.32
N THR A 183 -16.26 -4.34 -28.13
CA THR A 183 -16.72 -4.78 -26.83
C THR A 183 -15.55 -5.26 -25.96
N VAL A 184 -14.61 -6.01 -26.53
CA VAL A 184 -13.39 -6.43 -25.82
C VAL A 184 -12.59 -5.22 -25.35
N LYS A 185 -12.41 -4.19 -26.21
CA LYS A 185 -11.71 -2.95 -25.84
C LYS A 185 -12.37 -2.23 -24.64
N LEU A 186 -13.70 -2.21 -24.58
CA LEU A 186 -14.42 -1.62 -23.44
C LEU A 186 -14.16 -2.41 -22.15
N HIS A 187 -14.22 -3.73 -22.19
CA HIS A 187 -13.91 -4.56 -21.05
C HIS A 187 -12.45 -4.41 -20.61
N VAL A 188 -11.49 -4.39 -21.55
CA VAL A 188 -10.08 -4.16 -21.21
C VAL A 188 -9.90 -2.83 -20.50
N LYS A 189 -10.52 -1.75 -20.98
CA LYS A 189 -10.49 -0.46 -20.30
C LYS A 189 -11.06 -0.50 -18.89
N ALA A 190 -12.15 -1.24 -18.68
CA ALA A 190 -12.75 -1.43 -17.36
C ALA A 190 -11.84 -2.25 -16.43
N ILE A 191 -11.21 -3.33 -16.94
CA ILE A 191 -10.25 -4.15 -16.22
C ILE A 191 -9.06 -3.30 -15.75
N LEU A 192 -8.43 -2.54 -16.65
CA LEU A 192 -7.28 -1.68 -16.32
C LEU A 192 -7.62 -0.69 -15.19
N ARG A 193 -8.81 -0.07 -15.26
CA ARG A 193 -9.31 0.84 -14.22
C ARG A 193 -9.51 0.13 -12.88
N LYS A 194 -10.10 -1.07 -12.88
CA LYS A 194 -10.41 -1.85 -11.66
C LYS A 194 -9.15 -2.40 -11.01
N LEU A 195 -8.17 -2.81 -11.82
CA LEU A 195 -6.86 -3.27 -11.34
C LEU A 195 -5.89 -2.13 -10.99
N GLY A 196 -6.25 -0.86 -11.25
CA GLY A 196 -5.39 0.29 -11.00
C GLY A 196 -4.13 0.34 -11.87
N VAL A 197 -4.15 -0.28 -13.07
CA VAL A 197 -2.99 -0.38 -13.96
C VAL A 197 -3.18 0.44 -15.24
N HIS A 198 -2.06 0.82 -15.87
CA HIS A 198 -2.07 1.71 -17.04
C HIS A 198 -1.88 0.99 -18.37
N SER A 199 -1.48 -0.28 -18.35
CA SER A 199 -1.24 -1.05 -19.57
C SER A 199 -1.81 -2.46 -19.49
N ARG A 200 -2.14 -3.02 -20.69
CA ARG A 200 -2.59 -4.41 -20.80
C ARG A 200 -1.50 -5.42 -20.39
N VAL A 201 -0.23 -5.02 -20.51
CA VAL A 201 0.91 -5.86 -20.12
C VAL A 201 0.97 -5.97 -18.60
N GLU A 202 0.81 -4.85 -17.89
CA GLU A 202 0.71 -4.86 -16.43
C GLU A 202 -0.46 -5.73 -15.93
N ALA A 203 -1.65 -5.58 -16.53
CA ALA A 203 -2.80 -6.42 -16.20
C ALA A 203 -2.52 -7.92 -16.43
N ALA A 204 -1.85 -8.26 -17.53
CA ALA A 204 -1.49 -9.65 -17.84
C ALA A 204 -0.45 -10.19 -16.85
N VAL A 205 0.54 -9.39 -16.45
CA VAL A 205 1.55 -9.78 -15.44
C VAL A 205 0.88 -10.07 -14.10
N ILE A 206 0.02 -9.17 -13.61
CA ILE A 206 -0.73 -9.40 -12.36
C ILE A 206 -1.55 -10.69 -12.43
N ALA A 207 -2.22 -10.94 -13.57
CA ALA A 207 -3.02 -12.15 -13.75
C ALA A 207 -2.17 -13.44 -13.68
N VAL A 208 -0.96 -13.41 -14.24
CA VAL A 208 -0.02 -14.55 -14.19
C VAL A 208 0.54 -14.74 -12.79
N GLU A 209 0.98 -13.66 -12.12
CA GLU A 209 1.57 -13.69 -10.78
C GLU A 209 0.57 -14.18 -9.72
N GLN A 210 -0.69 -13.81 -9.86
CA GLN A 210 -1.78 -14.20 -8.96
C GLN A 210 -2.45 -15.53 -9.35
N GLY A 211 -1.90 -16.23 -10.36
CA GLY A 211 -2.35 -17.57 -10.72
C GLY A 211 -3.72 -17.64 -11.39
N LEU A 212 -4.19 -16.55 -12.02
CA LEU A 212 -5.44 -16.54 -12.79
C LEU A 212 -5.26 -17.37 -14.07
N ARG A 213 -5.41 -18.69 -13.94
CA ARG A 213 -5.39 -19.61 -15.09
C ARG A 213 -6.80 -19.81 -15.63
N SER A 214 -6.93 -19.84 -16.95
CA SER A 214 -8.20 -20.21 -17.58
C SER A 214 -8.66 -21.57 -17.09
N HIS A 215 -9.87 -21.65 -16.57
CA HIS A 215 -10.57 -22.93 -16.32
C HIS A 215 -10.86 -23.61 -17.68
N ARG A 216 -9.82 -24.24 -18.23
CA ARG A 216 -9.97 -25.25 -19.25
C ARG A 216 -9.52 -26.59 -18.67
N ASP A 217 -10.34 -27.14 -17.79
CA ASP A 217 -10.35 -28.59 -17.55
C ASP A 217 -11.71 -28.97 -17.03
N GLY A 218 -12.48 -29.56 -17.90
CA GLY A 218 -13.75 -30.17 -17.56
C GLY A 218 -14.53 -30.57 -18.77
N THR A 219 -14.07 -31.62 -19.48
CA THR A 219 -14.99 -32.49 -20.18
C THR A 219 -14.40 -33.88 -20.25
N PRO A 220 -15.19 -34.88 -20.02
CA PRO A 220 -15.35 -35.88 -21.07
C PRO A 220 -16.60 -35.64 -21.88
#